data_8189622a1b3bebf360b7d070c8581297
#
_entry.id   8189622a1b3bebf360b7d070c8581297
#
_cell.length_a   1.000
_cell.length_b   1.000
_cell.length_c   1.000
_cell.angle_alpha   90.00
_cell.angle_beta   90.00
_cell.angle_gamma   90.00
#
_symmetry.space_group_name_H-M   'P 1'
#
loop_
_entity.id
_entity.type
_entity.pdbx_description
1 polymer ?
#
loop_
_entity_poly.entity_id
_entity_poly.type
_entity_poly.pdbx_seq_one_letter_code
_entity_poly.pdbx_strand_id
1 'polypeptide(L)'
;MFSLGQVLSTPGALEAIPMEVIQTALGRHANGDWGDVCEEDRGLNDQALKDGSRLLSVYRHGATKFWIITEAADDSGHRAATTVLLPDEY
;
A
#
# COMPACT_ATOMS: atom_id res chain seq x y z
N MET A 1 -5.93 -1.13 12.51
CA MET A 1 -6.02 -0.24 11.33
C MET A 1 -5.10 0.96 11.53
N PHE A 2 -4.32 1.31 10.53
CA PHE A 2 -3.45 2.47 10.58
C PHE A 2 -3.96 3.57 9.66
N SER A 3 -3.46 4.80 9.84
CA SER A 3 -3.85 5.93 9.01
C SER A 3 -3.14 5.88 7.66
N LEU A 4 -3.89 6.10 6.58
CA LEU A 4 -3.33 6.15 5.22
C LEU A 4 -2.76 7.53 4.87
N GLY A 5 -3.10 8.56 5.62
CA GLY A 5 -2.76 9.92 5.25
C GLY A 5 -3.44 10.32 3.95
N GLN A 6 -2.78 11.14 3.15
CA GLN A 6 -3.30 11.52 1.83
C GLN A 6 -3.17 10.35 0.86
N VAL A 7 -4.27 9.95 0.23
CA VAL A 7 -4.27 8.85 -0.73
C VAL A 7 -4.01 9.40 -2.14
N LEU A 8 -2.98 8.85 -2.77
CA LEU A 8 -2.54 9.26 -4.11
C LEU A 8 -2.51 8.03 -5.02
N SER A 9 -2.69 8.25 -6.31
CA SER A 9 -2.60 7.19 -7.31
C SER A 9 -1.88 7.72 -8.55
N THR A 10 -0.98 6.91 -9.10
CA THR A 10 -0.27 7.29 -10.32
C THR A 10 -1.22 7.22 -11.52
N PRO A 11 -0.93 7.96 -12.60
CA PRO A 11 -1.73 7.85 -13.82
C PRO A 11 -1.79 6.42 -14.37
N GLY A 12 -0.68 5.69 -14.34
CA GLY A 12 -0.64 4.30 -14.82
C GLY A 12 -1.55 3.39 -14.02
N ALA A 13 -1.56 3.54 -12.69
CA ALA A 13 -2.45 2.75 -11.84
C ALA A 13 -3.91 3.09 -12.11
N LEU A 14 -4.23 4.38 -12.28
CA LEU A 14 -5.61 4.81 -12.58
C LEU A 14 -6.10 4.28 -13.93
N GLU A 15 -5.21 4.16 -14.92
CA GLU A 15 -5.57 3.61 -16.22
C GLU A 15 -5.72 2.10 -16.19
N ALA A 16 -4.83 1.40 -15.50
CA ALA A 16 -4.76 -0.05 -15.54
C ALA A 16 -5.72 -0.75 -14.59
N ILE A 17 -6.08 -0.10 -13.47
CA ILE A 17 -6.84 -0.73 -12.38
C ILE A 17 -8.15 0.01 -12.17
N PRO A 18 -9.30 -0.70 -12.21
CA PRO A 18 -10.60 -0.07 -11.91
C PRO A 18 -10.61 0.56 -10.52
N MET A 19 -11.29 1.69 -10.38
CA MET A 19 -11.33 2.43 -9.11
C MET A 19 -11.87 1.57 -7.96
N GLU A 20 -12.89 0.76 -8.22
CA GLU A 20 -13.46 -0.11 -7.18
C GLU A 20 -12.47 -1.17 -6.69
N VAL A 21 -11.59 -1.65 -7.59
CA VAL A 21 -10.52 -2.59 -7.20
C VAL A 21 -9.49 -1.87 -6.34
N ILE A 22 -9.14 -0.64 -6.70
CA ILE A 22 -8.22 0.20 -5.90
C ILE A 22 -8.79 0.45 -4.51
N GLN A 23 -10.07 0.81 -4.41
CA GLN A 23 -10.72 1.07 -3.13
C GLN A 23 -10.75 -0.16 -2.24
N THR A 24 -11.07 -1.33 -2.81
CA THR A 24 -11.03 -2.59 -2.07
C THR A 24 -9.62 -2.89 -1.57
N ALA A 25 -8.62 -2.70 -2.42
CA ALA A 25 -7.22 -2.95 -2.05
C ALA A 25 -6.76 -2.00 -0.96
N LEU A 26 -7.15 -0.72 -1.01
CA LEU A 26 -6.82 0.25 0.04
C LEU A 26 -7.41 -0.18 1.38
N GLY A 27 -8.63 -0.71 1.40
CA GLY A 27 -9.24 -1.24 2.61
C GLY A 27 -8.48 -2.44 3.17
N ARG A 28 -8.05 -3.35 2.29
CA ARG A 28 -7.23 -4.50 2.69
C ARG A 28 -5.90 -4.04 3.30
N HIS A 29 -5.22 -3.11 2.62
CA HIS A 29 -3.95 -2.55 3.07
C HIS A 29 -4.10 -1.91 4.45
N ALA A 30 -5.12 -1.08 4.65
CA ALA A 30 -5.36 -0.39 5.91
C ALA A 30 -5.61 -1.37 7.07
N ASN A 31 -6.09 -2.57 6.78
CA ASN A 31 -6.37 -3.59 7.79
C ASN A 31 -5.25 -4.64 7.93
N GLY A 32 -4.10 -4.39 7.31
CA GLY A 32 -2.95 -5.30 7.45
C GLY A 32 -2.99 -6.52 6.55
N ASP A 33 -3.84 -6.54 5.54
CA ASP A 33 -3.86 -7.59 4.53
C ASP A 33 -2.95 -7.17 3.38
N TRP A 34 -1.70 -7.59 3.45
CA TRP A 34 -0.63 -7.13 2.55
C TRP A 34 -0.67 -7.74 1.15
N GLY A 35 -1.62 -8.65 0.89
CA GLY A 35 -1.78 -9.28 -0.41
C GLY A 35 -0.68 -10.29 -0.72
N ASP A 36 -0.11 -10.20 -1.92
CA ASP A 36 0.85 -11.18 -2.46
C ASP A 36 2.30 -10.93 -2.06
N VAL A 37 2.55 -10.24 -0.96
CA VAL A 37 3.93 -10.07 -0.47
C VAL A 37 4.48 -11.40 0.01
N CYS A 38 5.80 -11.59 -0.06
CA CYS A 38 6.44 -12.77 0.48
C CYS A 38 6.39 -12.74 2.01
N GLU A 39 6.69 -13.89 2.63
CA GLU A 39 6.58 -14.01 4.08
C GLU A 39 7.54 -13.07 4.82
N GLU A 40 8.73 -12.88 4.27
CA GLU A 40 9.70 -11.94 4.83
C GLU A 40 9.16 -10.51 4.82
N ASP A 41 8.58 -10.07 3.71
CA ASP A 41 8.00 -8.74 3.59
C ASP A 41 6.76 -8.58 4.47
N ARG A 42 5.99 -9.64 4.65
CA ARG A 42 4.85 -9.64 5.59
C ARG A 42 5.34 -9.37 7.01
N GLY A 43 6.42 -10.03 7.42
CA GLY A 43 7.02 -9.79 8.72
C GLY A 43 7.55 -8.38 8.89
N LEU A 44 8.16 -7.83 7.83
CA LEU A 44 8.65 -6.45 7.84
C LEU A 44 7.49 -5.45 7.97
N ASN A 45 6.37 -5.68 7.28
CA ASN A 45 5.19 -4.84 7.40
C ASN A 45 4.60 -4.89 8.82
N ASP A 46 4.49 -6.10 9.38
CA ASP A 46 3.97 -6.25 10.74
C ASP A 46 4.86 -5.52 11.75
N GLN A 47 6.17 -5.58 11.55
CA GLN A 47 7.11 -4.83 12.40
C GLN A 47 6.97 -3.32 12.15
N ALA A 48 6.75 -2.91 10.90
CA ALA A 48 6.60 -1.51 10.53
C ALA A 48 5.37 -0.87 11.18
N LEU A 49 4.31 -1.64 11.45
CA LEU A 49 3.16 -1.12 12.19
C LEU A 49 3.57 -0.68 13.61
N LYS A 50 4.60 -1.31 14.17
CA LYS A 50 5.08 -1.01 15.52
C LYS A 50 6.14 0.08 15.52
N ASP A 51 7.06 0.06 14.55
CA ASP A 51 8.21 0.98 14.56
C ASP A 51 8.03 2.19 13.64
N GLY A 52 6.93 2.26 12.89
CA GLY A 52 6.64 3.41 12.03
C GLY A 52 7.33 3.40 10.67
N SER A 53 7.95 2.29 10.28
CA SER A 53 8.58 2.18 8.97
C SER A 53 7.54 2.16 7.85
N ARG A 54 8.01 2.30 6.61
CA ARG A 54 7.18 2.27 5.42
C ARG A 54 6.49 0.92 5.26
N LEU A 55 5.24 0.95 4.76
CA LEU A 55 4.43 -0.24 4.52
C LEU A 55 4.24 -0.46 3.02
N LEU A 56 4.29 -1.72 2.58
CA LEU A 56 4.13 -2.09 1.18
C LEU A 56 3.18 -3.27 1.05
N SER A 57 2.13 -3.13 0.25
CA SER A 57 1.28 -4.24 -0.16
C SER A 57 1.40 -4.49 -1.65
N VAL A 58 1.17 -5.73 -2.05
CA VAL A 58 1.16 -6.16 -3.46
C VAL A 58 -0.18 -6.81 -3.75
N TYR A 59 -0.89 -6.31 -4.76
CA TYR A 59 -2.18 -6.87 -5.17
C TYR A 59 -2.18 -7.14 -6.66
N ARG A 60 -3.21 -7.83 -7.13
CA ARG A 60 -3.39 -8.14 -8.54
C ARG A 60 -4.79 -7.82 -9.00
N HIS A 61 -4.88 -7.39 -10.25
CA HIS A 61 -6.13 -7.32 -10.98
C HIS A 61 -5.89 -8.03 -12.32
N GLY A 62 -6.44 -9.24 -12.48
CA GLY A 62 -6.10 -10.08 -13.62
C GLY A 62 -4.61 -10.39 -13.63
N ALA A 63 -3.93 -10.10 -14.72
CA ALA A 63 -2.49 -10.31 -14.87
C ALA A 63 -1.67 -9.10 -14.42
N THR A 64 -2.32 -8.01 -14.01
CA THR A 64 -1.63 -6.77 -13.65
C THR A 64 -1.39 -6.71 -12.15
N LYS A 65 -0.13 -6.58 -11.76
CA LYS A 65 0.24 -6.31 -10.37
C LYS A 65 0.22 -4.82 -10.11
N PHE A 66 -0.17 -4.43 -8.91
CA PHE A 66 -0.01 -3.06 -8.45
C PHE A 66 0.39 -3.05 -6.98
N TRP A 67 1.03 -1.96 -6.57
CA TRP A 67 1.53 -1.80 -5.21
C TRP A 67 0.78 -0.69 -4.49
N ILE A 68 0.69 -0.82 -3.18
CA ILE A 68 0.23 0.26 -2.31
C ILE A 68 1.32 0.49 -1.27
N ILE A 69 1.86 1.70 -1.24
CA ILE A 69 2.95 2.07 -0.34
C ILE A 69 2.47 3.20 0.58
N THR A 70 2.60 3.00 1.89
CA THR A 70 2.35 4.04 2.88
C THR A 70 3.68 4.52 3.43
N GLU A 71 3.89 5.85 3.45
CA GLU A 71 5.12 6.45 3.92
C GLU A 71 5.38 6.15 5.39
N ALA A 72 6.64 6.24 5.77
CA ALA A 72 7.03 6.05 7.16
C ALA A 72 6.40 7.12 8.05
N ALA A 73 6.13 6.76 9.29
CA ALA A 73 5.59 7.69 10.26
C ALA A 73 6.66 8.68 10.72
N ASP A 74 6.24 9.91 10.97
CA ASP A 74 7.12 10.93 11.56
C ASP A 74 7.20 10.73 13.09
N ASP A 75 7.87 11.65 13.79
CA ASP A 75 8.07 11.56 15.24
C ASP A 75 6.76 11.56 16.03
N SER A 76 5.70 12.11 15.46
CA SER A 76 4.37 12.13 16.10
C SER A 76 3.53 10.91 15.76
N GLY A 77 4.04 10.00 14.92
CA GLY A 77 3.31 8.82 14.46
C GLY A 77 2.44 9.09 13.25
N HIS A 78 2.56 10.25 12.62
CA HIS A 78 1.77 10.63 11.45
C HIS A 78 2.39 10.08 10.16
N ARG A 79 1.57 9.42 9.35
CA ARG A 79 1.96 8.94 8.02
C ARG A 79 1.38 9.88 6.97
N ALA A 80 2.26 10.50 6.17
CA ALA A 80 1.87 11.60 5.29
C ALA A 80 0.99 11.17 4.12
N ALA A 81 1.30 10.02 3.50
CA ALA A 81 0.64 9.64 2.26
C ALA A 81 0.66 8.14 2.03
N THR A 82 -0.32 7.67 1.26
CA THR A 82 -0.38 6.31 0.73
C THR A 82 -0.55 6.43 -0.78
N THR A 83 0.30 5.75 -1.53
CA THR A 83 0.32 5.82 -2.99
C THR A 83 0.01 4.47 -3.61
N VAL A 84 -0.91 4.46 -4.58
CA VAL A 84 -1.20 3.31 -5.43
C VAL A 84 -0.43 3.49 -6.73
N LEU A 85 0.37 2.49 -7.13
CA LEU A 85 1.22 2.60 -8.30
C LEU A 85 1.46 1.24 -8.93
N LEU A 86 1.89 1.25 -10.19
CA LEU A 86 2.37 0.04 -10.86
C LEU A 86 3.86 -0.15 -10.50
N PRO A 87 4.36 -1.41 -10.46
CA PRO A 87 5.75 -1.65 -10.06
C PRO A 87 6.79 -0.90 -10.90
N ASP A 88 6.52 -0.70 -12.19
CA ASP A 88 7.45 0.01 -13.07
C ASP A 88 7.39 1.53 -12.92
N GLU A 89 6.51 2.03 -12.09
CA GLU A 89 6.42 3.46 -11.77
C GLU A 89 7.16 3.81 -10.49
N TYR A 90 7.70 2.81 -9.83
CA TYR A 90 8.40 3.03 -8.56
C TYR A 90 9.81 3.66 -8.78
#